data_d1d2719eefc157250657e001f490cf64
#
_entry.id   d1d2719eefc157250657e001f490cf64
#
_cell.length_a   1.000
_cell.length_b   1.000
_cell.length_c   1.000
_cell.angle_alpha   90.00
_cell.angle_beta   90.00
_cell.angle_gamma   90.00
#
_symmetry.space_group_name_H-M   'P 1'
#
loop_
_entity.id
_entity.type
_entity.pdbx_description
1 polymer ?
#
loop_
_entity_poly.entity_id
_entity_poly.type
_entity_poly.pdbx_seq_one_letter_code
_entity_poly.pdbx_strand_id
1 'polypeptide(L)'
;KSDGVLSGVPFANEVYNQCNLKVEWLIEEGDFLQPSLTTNGKIEIAKVEGKVKDILVAERLSLNILCRLSGISTQSYITIKKARECGYKGIIAGTRKTTPGLRLLEKYAMLVGGIDAHRFDLSSMIMLKDNHIWSTGSITKAIENAKKVIGFSTKIEVEVQSEEEANEAIEAGADIIMLDNFTGEGLKIAANNLKKNWLNKNKNFYLECSGGLTLDNLDQFL
;
A
#
# COMPACT_ATOMS: atom_id res chain seq x y z
N LYS A 1 0.36 5.59 -23.78
CA LYS A 1 1.60 6.12 -24.38
C LYS A 1 2.85 5.78 -23.55
N SER A 2 2.69 5.30 -22.34
CA SER A 2 3.76 4.78 -21.48
C SER A 2 3.37 3.39 -21.00
N ASP A 3 4.37 2.55 -20.76
CA ASP A 3 4.15 1.22 -20.22
C ASP A 3 3.53 1.33 -18.82
N GLY A 4 2.63 0.41 -18.48
CA GLY A 4 1.96 0.43 -17.19
C GLY A 4 0.84 -0.58 -17.04
N VAL A 5 0.30 -0.65 -15.83
CA VAL A 5 -0.81 -1.52 -15.47
C VAL A 5 -2.13 -0.80 -15.70
N LEU A 6 -3.08 -1.47 -16.38
CA LEU A 6 -4.45 -0.95 -16.48
C LEU A 6 -5.17 -1.10 -15.14
N SER A 7 -5.73 0.00 -14.64
CA SER A 7 -6.49 -0.01 -13.39
C SER A 7 -7.57 1.07 -13.38
N GLY A 8 -8.65 0.82 -12.62
CA GLY A 8 -9.79 1.72 -12.48
C GLY A 8 -10.99 1.33 -13.35
N VAL A 9 -10.94 0.17 -13.95
CA VAL A 9 -11.99 -0.36 -14.83
C VAL A 9 -13.37 -0.36 -14.15
N PRO A 10 -13.59 -0.87 -12.93
CA PRO A 10 -14.90 -0.85 -12.30
C PRO A 10 -15.48 0.55 -12.11
N PHE A 11 -14.62 1.51 -11.76
CA PHE A 11 -15.05 2.90 -11.53
C PHE A 11 -15.35 3.63 -12.84
N ALA A 12 -14.54 3.42 -13.88
CA ALA A 12 -14.80 3.96 -15.21
C ALA A 12 -16.07 3.35 -15.82
N ASN A 13 -16.29 2.05 -15.60
CA ASN A 13 -17.49 1.36 -16.05
C ASN A 13 -18.75 1.95 -15.41
N GLU A 14 -18.70 2.30 -14.12
CA GLU A 14 -19.82 2.97 -13.47
C GLU A 14 -20.10 4.36 -14.06
N VAL A 15 -19.06 5.13 -14.40
CA VAL A 15 -19.24 6.42 -15.12
C VAL A 15 -19.95 6.22 -16.45
N TYR A 16 -19.56 5.19 -17.22
CA TYR A 16 -20.21 4.88 -18.49
C TYR A 16 -21.66 4.44 -18.30
N ASN A 17 -21.92 3.60 -17.30
CA ASN A 17 -23.28 3.16 -16.95
C ASN A 17 -24.20 4.34 -16.61
N GLN A 18 -23.73 5.28 -15.76
CA GLN A 18 -24.48 6.48 -15.39
C GLN A 18 -24.76 7.41 -16.57
N CYS A 19 -23.93 7.35 -17.61
CA CYS A 19 -24.14 8.09 -18.86
C CYS A 19 -24.90 7.29 -19.92
N ASN A 20 -25.47 6.12 -19.60
CA ASN A 20 -26.15 5.22 -20.54
C ASN A 20 -25.30 4.84 -21.76
N LEU A 21 -24.02 4.62 -21.56
CA LEU A 21 -23.07 4.18 -22.57
C LEU A 21 -22.81 2.67 -22.45
N LYS A 22 -22.53 2.05 -23.60
CA LYS A 22 -22.01 0.68 -23.65
C LYS A 22 -20.49 0.73 -23.72
N VAL A 23 -19.82 -0.12 -22.96
CA VAL A 23 -18.37 -0.29 -23.01
C VAL A 23 -18.03 -1.76 -23.22
N GLU A 24 -17.11 -2.00 -24.15
CA GLU A 24 -16.46 -3.29 -24.37
C GLU A 24 -14.99 -3.14 -24.00
N TRP A 25 -14.58 -3.76 -22.90
CA TRP A 25 -13.18 -3.80 -22.49
C TRP A 25 -12.44 -4.85 -23.32
N LEU A 26 -11.32 -4.46 -23.92
CA LEU A 26 -10.47 -5.31 -24.77
C LEU A 26 -9.29 -5.89 -23.99
N ILE A 27 -9.01 -5.34 -22.82
CA ILE A 27 -7.87 -5.67 -21.94
C ILE A 27 -8.42 -5.91 -20.54
N GLU A 28 -7.86 -6.87 -19.83
CA GLU A 28 -8.21 -7.14 -18.45
C GLU A 28 -7.55 -6.14 -17.50
N GLU A 29 -8.25 -5.81 -16.41
CA GLU A 29 -7.66 -4.98 -15.36
C GLU A 29 -6.54 -5.74 -14.66
N GLY A 30 -5.43 -5.06 -14.41
CA GLY A 30 -4.23 -5.67 -13.83
C GLY A 30 -3.18 -6.06 -14.87
N ASP A 31 -3.53 -6.10 -16.16
CA ASP A 31 -2.57 -6.39 -17.22
C ASP A 31 -1.51 -5.29 -17.34
N PHE A 32 -0.26 -5.70 -17.46
CA PHE A 32 0.84 -4.79 -17.74
C PHE A 32 0.97 -4.56 -19.24
N LEU A 33 0.67 -3.36 -19.68
CA LEU A 33 0.62 -2.95 -21.07
C LEU A 33 1.93 -2.27 -21.49
N GLN A 34 2.41 -2.60 -22.69
CA GLN A 34 3.65 -2.07 -23.27
C GLN A 34 3.40 -1.38 -24.62
N PRO A 35 2.77 -0.18 -24.63
CA PRO A 35 2.58 0.60 -25.85
C PRO A 35 3.90 0.88 -26.58
N SER A 36 5.01 1.00 -25.84
CA SER A 36 6.37 1.18 -26.39
C SER A 36 6.78 0.11 -27.39
N LEU A 37 6.21 -1.10 -27.29
CA LEU A 37 6.50 -2.23 -28.20
C LEU A 37 5.55 -2.27 -29.42
N THR A 38 4.56 -1.40 -29.48
CA THR A 38 3.62 -1.34 -30.62
C THR A 38 4.08 -0.35 -31.67
N THR A 39 3.75 -0.60 -32.94
CA THR A 39 4.18 0.21 -34.09
C THR A 39 3.69 1.68 -34.02
N ASN A 40 2.53 1.92 -33.38
CA ASN A 40 1.93 3.24 -33.25
C ASN A 40 2.03 3.84 -31.85
N GLY A 41 2.72 3.15 -30.91
CA GLY A 41 2.87 3.59 -29.52
C GLY A 41 1.56 3.64 -28.74
N LYS A 42 0.55 2.84 -29.10
CA LYS A 42 -0.78 2.83 -28.49
C LYS A 42 -1.34 1.42 -28.38
N ILE A 43 -2.11 1.18 -27.32
CA ILE A 43 -2.94 -0.02 -27.15
C ILE A 43 -4.37 0.46 -26.92
N GLU A 44 -5.32 -0.09 -27.66
CA GLU A 44 -6.75 0.13 -27.43
C GLU A 44 -7.16 -0.71 -26.23
N ILE A 45 -7.72 -0.07 -25.20
CA ILE A 45 -8.12 -0.73 -23.94
C ILE A 45 -9.62 -1.01 -23.88
N ALA A 46 -10.42 -0.20 -24.57
CA ALA A 46 -11.87 -0.34 -24.57
C ALA A 46 -12.49 0.34 -25.81
N LYS A 47 -13.69 -0.10 -26.17
CA LYS A 47 -14.58 0.57 -27.12
C LYS A 47 -15.80 1.09 -26.36
N VAL A 48 -16.16 2.35 -26.59
CA VAL A 48 -17.31 3.00 -25.97
C VAL A 48 -18.31 3.41 -27.05
N GLU A 49 -19.57 3.01 -26.89
CA GLU A 49 -20.67 3.26 -27.83
C GLU A 49 -21.83 3.96 -27.14
N GLY A 50 -22.38 4.96 -27.80
CA GLY A 50 -23.58 5.68 -27.35
C GLY A 50 -23.76 7.02 -28.03
N LYS A 51 -24.64 7.86 -27.46
CA LYS A 51 -24.88 9.21 -28.03
C LYS A 51 -23.64 10.09 -27.79
N VAL A 52 -23.26 10.85 -28.79
CA VAL A 52 -22.08 11.73 -28.75
C VAL A 52 -22.06 12.63 -27.51
N LYS A 53 -23.19 13.25 -27.17
CA LYS A 53 -23.31 14.11 -25.97
C LYS A 53 -22.96 13.37 -24.67
N ASP A 54 -23.39 12.13 -24.53
CA ASP A 54 -23.20 11.32 -23.34
C ASP A 54 -21.74 10.83 -23.25
N ILE A 55 -21.13 10.49 -24.40
CA ILE A 55 -19.69 10.17 -24.48
C ILE A 55 -18.84 11.37 -24.04
N LEU A 56 -19.15 12.58 -24.52
CA LEU A 56 -18.42 13.79 -24.15
C LEU A 56 -18.54 14.13 -22.65
N VAL A 57 -19.67 13.83 -22.03
CA VAL A 57 -19.87 14.00 -20.58
C VAL A 57 -19.02 13.00 -19.78
N ALA A 58 -19.01 11.73 -20.19
CA ALA A 58 -18.31 10.65 -19.49
C ALA A 58 -16.78 10.70 -19.63
N GLU A 59 -16.31 11.13 -20.80
CA GLU A 59 -14.91 10.99 -21.25
C GLU A 59 -13.91 11.50 -20.21
N ARG A 60 -14.01 12.76 -19.81
CA ARG A 60 -12.99 13.38 -18.96
C ARG A 60 -12.89 12.72 -17.59
N LEU A 61 -14.03 12.38 -16.98
CA LEU A 61 -14.06 11.75 -15.67
C LEU A 61 -13.50 10.33 -15.72
N SER A 62 -13.95 9.51 -16.68
CA SER A 62 -13.46 8.14 -16.84
C SER A 62 -11.96 8.10 -17.14
N LEU A 63 -11.46 8.96 -18.03
CA LEU A 63 -10.03 9.05 -18.32
C LEU A 63 -9.21 9.50 -17.12
N ASN A 64 -9.69 10.46 -16.33
CA ASN A 64 -8.98 10.89 -15.11
C ASN A 64 -8.89 9.76 -14.08
N ILE A 65 -9.97 9.00 -13.89
CA ILE A 65 -9.97 7.83 -13.02
C ILE A 65 -8.96 6.78 -13.50
N LEU A 66 -9.07 6.37 -14.77
CA LEU A 66 -8.18 5.37 -15.35
C LEU A 66 -6.71 5.79 -15.29
N CYS A 67 -6.39 7.04 -15.62
CA CYS A 67 -5.02 7.54 -15.57
C CYS A 67 -4.47 7.56 -14.15
N ARG A 68 -5.26 8.03 -13.17
CA ARG A 68 -4.84 8.10 -11.78
C ARG A 68 -4.57 6.71 -11.21
N LEU A 69 -5.51 5.80 -11.39
CA LEU A 69 -5.43 4.46 -10.81
C LEU A 69 -4.37 3.61 -11.51
N SER A 70 -4.29 3.69 -12.83
CA SER A 70 -3.22 3.00 -13.57
C SER A 70 -1.82 3.49 -13.19
N GLY A 71 -1.66 4.78 -12.90
CA GLY A 71 -0.39 5.32 -12.40
C GLY A 71 0.00 4.72 -11.05
N ILE A 72 -0.94 4.59 -10.12
CA ILE A 72 -0.72 3.98 -8.79
C ILE A 72 -0.43 2.48 -8.93
N SER A 73 -1.23 1.77 -9.72
CA SER A 73 -1.03 0.34 -9.95
C SER A 73 0.30 0.05 -10.64
N THR A 74 0.72 0.89 -11.58
CA THR A 74 2.01 0.78 -12.25
C THR A 74 3.16 0.95 -11.26
N GLN A 75 3.11 1.98 -10.41
CA GLN A 75 4.13 2.20 -9.38
C GLN A 75 4.19 1.03 -8.39
N SER A 76 3.04 0.52 -7.98
CA SER A 76 2.92 -0.65 -7.11
C SER A 76 3.52 -1.90 -7.74
N TYR A 77 3.19 -2.17 -9.00
CA TYR A 77 3.72 -3.28 -9.79
C TYR A 77 5.24 -3.22 -9.93
N ILE A 78 5.79 -2.06 -10.29
CA ILE A 78 7.24 -1.88 -10.42
C ILE A 78 7.94 -2.12 -9.07
N THR A 79 7.36 -1.63 -7.98
CA THR A 79 7.92 -1.78 -6.65
C THR A 79 7.96 -3.25 -6.20
N ILE A 80 6.82 -3.96 -6.32
CA ILE A 80 6.78 -5.36 -5.91
C ILE A 80 7.64 -6.24 -6.82
N LYS A 81 7.67 -5.96 -8.12
CA LYS A 81 8.53 -6.66 -9.08
C LYS A 81 10.00 -6.52 -8.68
N LYS A 82 10.46 -5.29 -8.44
CA LYS A 82 11.85 -5.05 -7.99
C LYS A 82 12.15 -5.78 -6.68
N ALA A 83 11.25 -5.75 -5.71
CA ALA A 83 11.44 -6.49 -4.46
C ALA A 83 11.58 -8.01 -4.71
N ARG A 84 10.77 -8.58 -5.61
CA ARG A 84 10.86 -10.01 -5.97
C ARG A 84 12.17 -10.36 -6.70
N GLU A 85 12.64 -9.47 -7.57
CA GLU A 85 13.94 -9.61 -8.25
C GLU A 85 15.11 -9.60 -7.25
N CYS A 86 15.01 -8.85 -6.15
CA CYS A 86 15.97 -8.89 -5.03
C CYS A 86 15.80 -10.13 -4.13
N GLY A 87 14.87 -11.04 -4.42
CA GLY A 87 14.62 -12.26 -3.64
C GLY A 87 13.73 -12.04 -2.40
N TYR A 88 13.19 -10.86 -2.19
CA TYR A 88 12.31 -10.56 -1.06
C TYR A 88 10.95 -11.26 -1.21
N LYS A 89 10.57 -12.04 -0.19
CA LYS A 89 9.33 -12.81 -0.16
C LYS A 89 8.26 -12.20 0.74
N GLY A 90 8.59 -11.14 1.45
CA GLY A 90 7.66 -10.43 2.34
C GLY A 90 6.63 -9.60 1.59
N ILE A 91 5.93 -8.76 2.31
CA ILE A 91 4.87 -7.90 1.82
C ILE A 91 5.43 -6.49 1.59
N ILE A 92 5.06 -5.89 0.48
CA ILE A 92 5.19 -4.44 0.26
C ILE A 92 3.81 -3.85 0.54
N ALA A 93 3.76 -2.86 1.39
CA ALA A 93 2.50 -2.23 1.80
C ALA A 93 2.45 -0.75 1.42
N GLY A 94 1.25 -0.29 1.12
CA GLY A 94 0.97 1.11 0.85
C GLY A 94 0.79 1.95 2.11
N THR A 95 0.21 3.13 1.96
CA THR A 95 0.05 4.11 3.05
C THR A 95 -1.36 4.71 3.08
N ARG A 96 -1.67 5.43 4.17
CA ARG A 96 -2.86 6.30 4.29
C ARG A 96 -2.66 7.72 3.74
N LYS A 97 -1.49 8.05 3.23
CA LYS A 97 -1.19 9.36 2.61
C LYS A 97 -1.81 9.42 1.20
N THR A 98 -3.13 9.36 1.14
CA THR A 98 -3.93 9.33 -0.09
C THR A 98 -4.54 10.71 -0.37
N THR A 99 -4.94 10.93 -1.62
CA THR A 99 -5.67 12.13 -2.01
C THR A 99 -7.01 12.21 -1.25
N PRO A 100 -7.36 13.35 -0.65
CA PRO A 100 -8.64 13.53 0.01
C PRO A 100 -9.82 13.12 -0.89
N GLY A 101 -10.72 12.29 -0.35
CA GLY A 101 -11.88 11.77 -1.07
C GLY A 101 -11.60 10.59 -2.02
N LEU A 102 -10.34 10.28 -2.35
CA LEU A 102 -10.00 9.21 -3.30
C LEU A 102 -9.36 7.97 -2.66
N ARG A 103 -9.36 7.86 -1.33
CA ARG A 103 -8.68 6.74 -0.63
C ARG A 103 -9.13 5.36 -1.09
N LEU A 104 -10.44 5.16 -1.28
CA LEU A 104 -10.97 3.89 -1.75
C LEU A 104 -10.36 3.49 -3.09
N LEU A 105 -10.37 4.43 -4.04
CA LEU A 105 -9.88 4.21 -5.39
C LEU A 105 -8.36 3.98 -5.39
N GLU A 106 -7.62 4.79 -4.66
CA GLU A 106 -6.16 4.70 -4.62
C GLU A 106 -5.67 3.41 -3.93
N LYS A 107 -6.34 2.99 -2.84
CA LYS A 107 -6.02 1.72 -2.19
C LYS A 107 -6.42 0.51 -3.04
N TYR A 108 -7.54 0.59 -3.77
CA TYR A 108 -7.90 -0.40 -4.77
C TYR A 108 -6.79 -0.55 -5.83
N ALA A 109 -6.30 0.57 -6.36
CA ALA A 109 -5.23 0.56 -7.35
C ALA A 109 -3.91 -0.05 -6.82
N MET A 110 -3.60 0.13 -5.53
CA MET A 110 -2.46 -0.54 -4.88
C MET A 110 -2.60 -2.07 -4.95
N LEU A 111 -3.80 -2.58 -4.63
CA LEU A 111 -4.09 -4.02 -4.71
C LEU A 111 -3.99 -4.56 -6.13
N VAL A 112 -4.55 -3.85 -7.12
CA VAL A 112 -4.41 -4.21 -8.54
C VAL A 112 -2.94 -4.27 -8.96
N GLY A 113 -2.11 -3.36 -8.45
CA GLY A 113 -0.67 -3.34 -8.69
C GLY A 113 0.13 -4.41 -7.93
N GLY A 114 -0.52 -5.19 -7.04
CA GLY A 114 0.08 -6.35 -6.36
C GLY A 114 0.74 -6.06 -5.03
N ILE A 115 0.53 -4.88 -4.42
CA ILE A 115 0.98 -4.58 -3.05
C ILE A 115 -0.21 -4.60 -2.08
N ASP A 116 0.08 -4.74 -0.78
CA ASP A 116 -0.92 -4.61 0.28
C ASP A 116 -1.36 -3.15 0.44
N ALA A 117 -2.64 -2.92 0.65
CA ALA A 117 -3.18 -1.58 0.83
C ALA A 117 -2.89 -0.97 2.22
N HIS A 118 -2.41 -1.79 3.17
CA HIS A 118 -2.30 -1.43 4.59
C HIS A 118 -3.64 -1.02 5.21
N ARG A 119 -3.67 -0.56 6.47
CA ARG A 119 -4.91 -0.12 7.13
C ARG A 119 -5.66 0.90 6.27
N PHE A 120 -6.98 0.74 6.19
CA PHE A 120 -7.83 1.63 5.40
C PHE A 120 -8.01 3.00 6.08
N ASP A 121 -8.26 2.99 7.39
CA ASP A 121 -8.50 4.16 8.21
C ASP A 121 -7.94 3.99 9.63
N LEU A 122 -8.28 4.89 10.55
CA LEU A 122 -7.80 4.85 11.93
C LEU A 122 -8.49 3.78 12.77
N SER A 123 -9.65 3.27 12.32
CA SER A 123 -10.41 2.22 13.02
C SER A 123 -10.01 0.81 12.60
N SER A 124 -9.40 0.65 11.43
CA SER A 124 -9.02 -0.66 10.89
C SER A 124 -7.87 -1.32 11.64
N MET A 125 -6.97 -0.52 12.22
CA MET A 125 -5.83 -0.97 13.00
C MET A 125 -5.27 0.21 13.80
N ILE A 126 -4.85 -0.02 15.04
CA ILE A 126 -4.17 1.00 15.84
C ILE A 126 -2.71 1.10 15.40
N MET A 127 -2.23 2.31 15.21
CA MET A 127 -0.82 2.62 15.00
C MET A 127 -0.41 3.68 16.01
N LEU A 128 0.47 3.29 16.92
CA LEU A 128 1.04 4.16 17.94
C LEU A 128 2.33 4.78 17.40
N LYS A 129 2.38 6.09 17.43
CA LYS A 129 3.50 6.92 16.97
C LYS A 129 4.11 7.69 18.13
N ASP A 130 5.23 8.34 17.89
CA ASP A 130 5.94 9.19 18.84
C ASP A 130 5.01 10.10 19.67
N ASN A 131 4.09 10.82 19.01
CA ASN A 131 3.13 11.70 19.67
C ASN A 131 2.21 10.96 20.67
N HIS A 132 1.80 9.74 20.36
CA HIS A 132 0.97 8.93 21.24
C HIS A 132 1.79 8.43 22.44
N ILE A 133 3.05 8.04 22.20
CA ILE A 133 3.98 7.56 23.23
C ILE A 133 4.31 8.71 24.18
N TRP A 134 4.62 9.89 23.68
CA TRP A 134 4.89 11.06 24.50
C TRP A 134 3.71 11.45 25.38
N SER A 135 2.50 11.39 24.85
CA SER A 135 1.29 11.74 25.60
C SER A 135 0.97 10.77 26.75
N THR A 136 1.41 9.51 26.62
CA THR A 136 1.18 8.46 27.64
C THR A 136 2.38 8.23 28.57
N GLY A 137 3.57 8.68 28.16
CA GLY A 137 4.82 8.63 28.90
C GLY A 137 5.64 7.34 28.71
N SER A 138 5.12 6.30 28.04
CA SER A 138 5.88 5.10 27.63
C SER A 138 5.13 4.29 26.58
N ILE A 139 5.87 3.47 25.83
CA ILE A 139 5.33 2.52 24.84
C ILE A 139 4.39 1.52 25.52
N THR A 140 4.81 0.97 26.65
CA THR A 140 4.00 0.02 27.44
C THR A 140 2.64 0.60 27.81
N LYS A 141 2.59 1.82 28.37
CA LYS A 141 1.33 2.49 28.72
C LYS A 141 0.47 2.80 27.50
N ALA A 142 1.08 3.20 26.39
CA ALA A 142 0.36 3.46 25.15
C ALA A 142 -0.35 2.19 24.64
N ILE A 143 0.36 1.05 24.64
CA ILE A 143 -0.21 -0.25 24.25
C ILE A 143 -1.30 -0.70 25.23
N GLU A 144 -1.07 -0.59 26.55
CA GLU A 144 -2.09 -0.93 27.55
C GLU A 144 -3.36 -0.10 27.40
N ASN A 145 -3.24 1.19 27.13
CA ASN A 145 -4.39 2.06 26.89
C ASN A 145 -5.11 1.71 25.59
N ALA A 146 -4.35 1.38 24.52
CA ALA A 146 -4.93 0.92 23.26
C ALA A 146 -5.75 -0.37 23.48
N LYS A 147 -5.21 -1.35 24.21
CA LYS A 147 -5.88 -2.62 24.52
C LYS A 147 -7.20 -2.47 25.28
N LYS A 148 -7.40 -1.39 26.02
CA LYS A 148 -8.66 -1.13 26.74
C LYS A 148 -9.83 -0.74 25.82
N VAL A 149 -9.54 -0.26 24.63
CA VAL A 149 -10.56 0.34 23.72
C VAL A 149 -10.73 -0.44 22.42
N ILE A 150 -9.87 -1.41 22.11
CA ILE A 150 -9.95 -2.20 20.89
C ILE A 150 -10.63 -3.55 21.13
N GLY A 151 -11.23 -4.10 20.06
CA GLY A 151 -11.70 -5.48 20.03
C GLY A 151 -10.55 -6.48 19.78
N PHE A 152 -10.81 -7.75 20.04
CA PHE A 152 -9.83 -8.85 19.89
C PHE A 152 -9.26 -9.02 18.46
N SER A 153 -9.97 -8.53 17.46
CA SER A 153 -9.60 -8.63 16.03
C SER A 153 -8.72 -7.49 15.53
N THR A 154 -8.54 -6.43 16.34
CA THR A 154 -7.80 -5.23 15.94
C THR A 154 -6.34 -5.36 16.37
N LYS A 155 -5.41 -5.26 15.41
CA LYS A 155 -3.96 -5.27 15.68
C LYS A 155 -3.47 -3.93 16.19
N ILE A 156 -2.40 -3.98 16.98
CA ILE A 156 -1.64 -2.82 17.45
C ILE A 156 -0.28 -2.80 16.78
N GLU A 157 -0.02 -1.75 16.04
CA GLU A 157 1.27 -1.43 15.46
C GLU A 157 1.93 -0.31 16.24
N VAL A 158 3.23 -0.41 16.46
CA VAL A 158 4.05 0.60 17.16
C VAL A 158 5.21 1.01 16.29
N GLU A 159 5.33 2.31 16.01
CA GLU A 159 6.47 2.93 15.35
C GLU A 159 7.59 3.14 16.39
N VAL A 160 8.77 2.59 16.13
CA VAL A 160 9.93 2.60 17.05
C VAL A 160 11.18 3.07 16.32
N GLN A 161 12.10 3.69 17.06
CA GLN A 161 13.33 4.27 16.53
C GLN A 161 14.60 3.55 17.04
N SER A 162 14.45 2.56 17.91
CA SER A 162 15.56 1.76 18.44
C SER A 162 15.17 0.30 18.71
N GLU A 163 16.18 -0.56 18.90
CA GLU A 163 15.96 -1.95 19.32
C GLU A 163 15.38 -2.03 20.75
N GLU A 164 15.73 -1.10 21.63
CA GLU A 164 15.21 -1.03 22.99
C GLU A 164 13.71 -0.77 22.98
N GLU A 165 13.27 0.22 22.20
CA GLU A 165 11.84 0.53 22.01
C GLU A 165 11.10 -0.65 21.37
N ALA A 166 11.71 -1.32 20.39
CA ALA A 166 11.16 -2.50 19.77
C ALA A 166 10.94 -3.63 20.77
N ASN A 167 11.92 -3.90 21.64
CA ASN A 167 11.82 -4.90 22.70
C ASN A 167 10.72 -4.54 23.70
N GLU A 168 10.59 -3.28 24.12
CA GLU A 168 9.51 -2.80 25.00
C GLU A 168 8.13 -3.03 24.34
N ALA A 169 7.99 -2.68 23.06
CA ALA A 169 6.75 -2.86 22.33
C ALA A 169 6.34 -4.33 22.20
N ILE A 170 7.29 -5.23 21.90
CA ILE A 170 7.04 -6.68 21.81
C ILE A 170 6.65 -7.23 23.18
N GLU A 171 7.37 -6.85 24.25
CA GLU A 171 7.07 -7.30 25.60
C GLU A 171 5.68 -6.86 26.05
N ALA A 172 5.29 -5.62 25.77
CA ALA A 172 3.97 -5.07 26.04
C ALA A 172 2.87 -5.69 25.16
N GLY A 173 3.23 -6.43 24.11
CA GLY A 173 2.33 -7.21 23.25
C GLY A 173 1.74 -6.39 22.11
N ALA A 174 2.57 -5.64 21.41
CA ALA A 174 2.28 -5.13 20.08
C ALA A 174 2.28 -6.28 19.05
N ASP A 175 1.45 -6.19 18.04
CA ASP A 175 1.34 -7.18 16.97
C ASP A 175 2.29 -6.89 15.80
N ILE A 176 2.58 -5.61 15.56
CA ILE A 176 3.44 -5.13 14.48
C ILE A 176 4.42 -4.11 15.06
N ILE A 177 5.68 -4.28 14.76
CA ILE A 177 6.77 -3.36 15.14
C ILE A 177 7.28 -2.71 13.87
N MET A 178 7.04 -1.43 13.73
CA MET A 178 7.52 -0.64 12.59
C MET A 178 8.87 0.01 12.97
N LEU A 179 9.94 -0.48 12.37
CA LEU A 179 11.28 0.09 12.48
C LEU A 179 11.36 1.32 11.56
N ASP A 180 11.25 2.51 12.14
CA ASP A 180 11.14 3.76 11.38
C ASP A 180 12.49 4.47 11.24
N ASN A 181 12.81 4.90 10.01
CA ASN A 181 14.03 5.62 9.66
C ASN A 181 15.36 4.90 9.98
N PHE A 182 15.36 3.58 10.05
CA PHE A 182 16.61 2.81 10.14
C PHE A 182 17.37 2.88 8.81
N THR A 183 18.72 2.80 8.87
CA THR A 183 19.52 2.54 7.67
C THR A 183 19.34 1.08 7.23
N GLY A 184 19.57 0.77 5.94
CA GLY A 184 19.38 -0.61 5.46
C GLY A 184 20.20 -1.65 6.24
N GLU A 185 21.47 -1.34 6.59
CA GLU A 185 22.31 -2.21 7.40
C GLU A 185 21.82 -2.29 8.85
N GLY A 186 21.48 -1.15 9.46
CA GLY A 186 20.92 -1.08 10.81
C GLY A 186 19.62 -1.86 10.93
N LEU A 187 18.75 -1.79 9.91
CA LEU A 187 17.50 -2.55 9.84
C LEU A 187 17.77 -4.07 9.87
N LYS A 188 18.71 -4.56 9.07
CA LYS A 188 19.05 -6.00 9.01
C LYS A 188 19.58 -6.50 10.36
N ILE A 189 20.43 -5.71 11.00
CA ILE A 189 20.98 -6.04 12.32
C ILE A 189 19.84 -6.09 13.36
N ALA A 190 19.04 -5.03 13.46
CA ALA A 190 17.94 -4.93 14.41
C ALA A 190 16.91 -6.05 14.21
N ALA A 191 16.48 -6.29 12.97
CA ALA A 191 15.53 -7.35 12.66
C ALA A 191 16.03 -8.74 13.04
N ASN A 192 17.31 -9.04 12.79
CA ASN A 192 17.91 -10.31 13.17
C ASN A 192 18.04 -10.47 14.70
N ASN A 193 18.45 -9.41 15.40
CA ASN A 193 18.53 -9.40 16.87
C ASN A 193 17.15 -9.64 17.48
N LEU A 194 16.13 -8.90 17.04
CA LEU A 194 14.76 -9.04 17.53
C LEU A 194 14.21 -10.45 17.30
N LYS A 195 14.35 -10.98 16.08
CA LYS A 195 13.92 -12.35 15.78
C LYS A 195 14.62 -13.38 16.66
N LYS A 196 15.95 -13.27 16.86
CA LYS A 196 16.75 -14.17 17.70
C LYS A 196 16.35 -14.06 19.18
N ASN A 197 16.20 -12.86 19.71
CA ASN A 197 15.90 -12.61 21.11
C ASN A 197 14.51 -13.12 21.52
N TRP A 198 13.56 -13.16 20.58
CA TRP A 198 12.17 -13.52 20.83
C TRP A 198 11.77 -14.91 20.31
N LEU A 199 12.70 -15.62 19.62
CA LEU A 199 12.44 -16.93 18.99
C LEU A 199 11.80 -17.96 19.94
N ASN A 200 12.20 -17.97 21.21
CA ASN A 200 11.77 -18.96 22.20
C ASN A 200 10.82 -18.38 23.28
N LYS A 201 10.35 -17.14 23.11
CA LYS A 201 9.57 -16.46 24.16
C LYS A 201 8.05 -16.49 23.92
N ASN A 202 7.59 -17.31 22.99
CA ASN A 202 6.17 -17.49 22.67
C ASN A 202 5.43 -16.16 22.35
N LYS A 203 6.12 -15.23 21.70
CA LYS A 203 5.60 -13.94 21.21
C LYS A 203 5.56 -13.95 19.71
N ASN A 204 4.38 -13.66 19.15
CA ASN A 204 4.18 -13.54 17.70
C ASN A 204 4.06 -12.06 17.35
N PHE A 205 4.90 -11.59 16.46
CA PHE A 205 4.87 -10.23 15.94
C PHE A 205 5.37 -10.19 14.50
N TYR A 206 4.98 -9.16 13.79
CA TYR A 206 5.53 -8.83 12.48
C TYR A 206 6.52 -7.66 12.62
N LEU A 207 7.52 -7.65 11.76
CA LEU A 207 8.41 -6.50 11.59
C LEU A 207 8.03 -5.80 10.30
N GLU A 208 7.89 -4.50 10.39
CA GLU A 208 7.71 -3.60 9.27
C GLU A 208 8.84 -2.58 9.26
N CYS A 209 9.24 -2.09 8.10
CA CYS A 209 10.16 -0.97 7.99
C CYS A 209 9.51 0.17 7.22
N SER A 210 9.79 1.39 7.64
CA SER A 210 9.30 2.62 7.04
C SER A 210 10.38 3.71 7.07
N GLY A 211 10.17 4.76 6.28
CA GLY A 211 11.06 5.93 6.25
C GLY A 211 12.08 5.88 5.11
N GLY A 212 11.97 6.83 4.19
CA GLY A 212 12.97 7.09 3.16
C GLY A 212 13.15 6.03 2.06
N LEU A 213 12.28 5.02 1.98
CA LEU A 213 12.37 3.98 0.95
C LEU A 213 11.98 4.53 -0.42
N THR A 214 12.82 4.23 -1.41
CA THR A 214 12.62 4.57 -2.82
C THR A 214 12.91 3.36 -3.69
N LEU A 215 12.54 3.42 -4.97
CA LEU A 215 12.94 2.36 -5.90
C LEU A 215 14.47 2.21 -6.02
N ASP A 216 15.21 3.30 -5.87
CA ASP A 216 16.66 3.29 -6.04
C ASP A 216 17.42 2.67 -4.86
N ASN A 217 16.85 2.73 -3.65
CA ASN A 217 17.49 2.21 -2.45
C ASN A 217 16.80 0.97 -1.86
N LEU A 218 15.74 0.48 -2.50
CA LEU A 218 14.92 -0.62 -1.97
C LEU A 218 15.72 -1.88 -1.65
N ASP A 219 16.71 -2.21 -2.48
CA ASP A 219 17.61 -3.35 -2.34
C ASP A 219 18.44 -3.35 -1.04
N GLN A 220 18.67 -2.18 -0.47
CA GLN A 220 19.40 -2.02 0.79
C GLN A 220 18.57 -2.46 2.00
N PHE A 221 17.24 -2.42 1.88
CA PHE A 221 16.28 -2.71 2.96
C PHE A 221 15.69 -4.13 2.89
N LEU A 222 15.98 -4.88 1.85
CA LEU A 222 15.42 -6.22 1.58
C LEU A 222 16.36 -7.38 1.93
#